data_8cb9e72364673245e4944400174439df
#
_entry.id   8cb9e72364673245e4944400174439df
#
_cell.length_a   1.000
_cell.length_b   1.000
_cell.length_c   1.000
_cell.angle_alpha   90.00
_cell.angle_beta   90.00
_cell.angle_gamma   90.00
#
_symmetry.space_group_name_H-M   'P 1'
#
loop_
_entity.id
_entity.type
_entity.pdbx_description
1 polymer ?
#
loop_
_entity_poly.entity_id
_entity_poly.type
_entity_poly.pdbx_seq_one_letter_code
_entity_poly.pdbx_strand_id
1 'polypeptide(L)'
;MTKTIAIVEDDPDQRNNYADAIQKKGYSVESYSSRLDAEAGFERSMPDLAILDIILGNEVDGGFQLCRSLLSRSPSLPIIFLTERINEIDKISGLRLGAWDYLPKPISLDYLSERISSLLRINETRLNGISTNEENSSKNGDLLLDQDALLVSW
;
A
#
# COMPACT_ATOMS: atom_id res chain seq x y z
N MET A 1 5.89 -11.30 -14.96
CA MET A 1 4.52 -11.27 -14.50
C MET A 1 4.08 -9.90 -14.16
N THR A 2 2.91 -9.54 -14.56
CA THR A 2 2.39 -8.21 -14.32
C THR A 2 1.86 -8.12 -12.90
N LYS A 3 2.28 -7.11 -12.18
CA LYS A 3 1.76 -6.88 -10.84
C LYS A 3 0.46 -6.14 -10.91
N THR A 4 -0.43 -6.40 -9.98
CA THR A 4 -1.74 -5.78 -9.91
C THR A 4 -1.79 -4.80 -8.76
N ILE A 5 -2.20 -3.57 -9.05
CA ILE A 5 -2.32 -2.51 -8.07
C ILE A 5 -3.81 -2.22 -7.89
N ALA A 6 -4.27 -2.24 -6.66
CA ALA A 6 -5.65 -1.88 -6.38
C ALA A 6 -5.71 -0.43 -5.96
N ILE A 7 -6.72 0.30 -6.41
CA ILE A 7 -6.92 1.68 -6.04
C ILE A 7 -8.31 1.81 -5.49
N VAL A 8 -8.45 2.34 -4.28
CA VAL A 8 -9.76 2.56 -3.67
C VAL A 8 -9.89 4.05 -3.40
N GLU A 9 -10.71 4.70 -4.19
CA GLU A 9 -10.87 6.14 -4.21
C GLU A 9 -12.29 6.47 -4.66
N ASP A 10 -13.05 7.23 -3.89
CA ASP A 10 -14.44 7.48 -4.24
C ASP A 10 -14.61 8.58 -5.31
N ASP A 11 -13.62 9.46 -5.48
CA ASP A 11 -13.70 10.50 -6.50
C ASP A 11 -13.34 9.88 -7.86
N PRO A 12 -14.25 9.84 -8.82
CA PRO A 12 -13.97 9.17 -10.09
C PRO A 12 -12.85 9.81 -10.89
N ASP A 13 -12.70 11.14 -10.83
CA ASP A 13 -11.66 11.80 -11.58
C ASP A 13 -10.29 11.45 -11.02
N GLN A 14 -10.15 11.47 -9.70
CA GLN A 14 -8.89 11.11 -9.09
C GLN A 14 -8.59 9.64 -9.33
N ARG A 15 -9.60 8.79 -9.17
CA ARG A 15 -9.42 7.35 -9.35
C ARG A 15 -8.92 7.05 -10.76
N ASN A 16 -9.52 7.69 -11.76
CA ASN A 16 -9.13 7.45 -13.14
C ASN A 16 -7.74 8.00 -13.45
N ASN A 17 -7.39 9.15 -12.88
CA ASN A 17 -6.06 9.71 -13.10
C ASN A 17 -4.97 8.80 -12.53
N TYR A 18 -5.17 8.27 -11.33
CA TYR A 18 -4.20 7.38 -10.74
C TYR A 18 -4.12 6.09 -11.55
N ALA A 19 -5.27 5.54 -11.94
CA ALA A 19 -5.30 4.29 -12.68
C ALA A 19 -4.57 4.42 -14.00
N ASP A 20 -4.82 5.52 -14.73
CA ASP A 20 -4.17 5.71 -16.02
C ASP A 20 -2.65 5.81 -15.87
N ALA A 21 -2.19 6.58 -14.90
CA ALA A 21 -0.76 6.77 -14.71
C ALA A 21 -0.08 5.45 -14.35
N ILE A 22 -0.73 4.66 -13.49
CA ILE A 22 -0.15 3.41 -13.05
C ILE A 22 -0.15 2.39 -14.17
N GLN A 23 -1.23 2.33 -14.95
CA GLN A 23 -1.27 1.42 -16.08
C GLN A 23 -0.20 1.75 -17.10
N LYS A 24 0.11 3.02 -17.30
CA LYS A 24 1.13 3.41 -18.26
C LYS A 24 2.51 2.94 -17.84
N LYS A 25 2.70 2.62 -16.58
CA LYS A 25 3.98 2.10 -16.11
C LYS A 25 4.05 0.56 -16.20
N GLY A 26 3.01 -0.04 -16.73
CA GLY A 26 3.03 -1.49 -16.97
C GLY A 26 2.31 -2.34 -15.95
N TYR A 27 1.64 -1.72 -15.00
CA TYR A 27 0.91 -2.48 -14.00
C TYR A 27 -0.53 -2.74 -14.45
N SER A 28 -1.12 -3.79 -13.90
CA SER A 28 -2.55 -4.01 -14.04
C SER A 28 -3.22 -3.26 -12.91
N VAL A 29 -4.37 -2.67 -13.13
CA VAL A 29 -5.04 -1.87 -12.11
C VAL A 29 -6.46 -2.35 -11.90
N GLU A 30 -6.84 -2.50 -10.64
CA GLU A 30 -8.22 -2.76 -10.24
C GLU A 30 -8.69 -1.58 -9.42
N SER A 31 -9.76 -0.92 -9.84
CA SER A 31 -10.24 0.29 -9.21
C SER A 31 -11.56 0.07 -8.51
N TYR A 32 -11.71 0.65 -7.35
CA TYR A 32 -12.95 0.52 -6.58
C TYR A 32 -13.35 1.89 -6.05
N SER A 33 -14.65 2.15 -6.00
CA SER A 33 -15.15 3.45 -5.57
C SER A 33 -15.59 3.46 -4.12
N SER A 34 -15.64 2.31 -3.47
CA SER A 34 -16.11 2.23 -2.08
C SER A 34 -15.42 1.10 -1.35
N ARG A 35 -15.51 1.14 -0.03
CA ARG A 35 -14.96 0.07 0.80
C ARG A 35 -15.64 -1.26 0.50
N LEU A 36 -16.98 -1.24 0.37
CA LEU A 36 -17.70 -2.49 0.14
C LEU A 36 -17.35 -3.11 -1.21
N ASP A 37 -17.25 -2.29 -2.26
CA ASP A 37 -16.87 -2.82 -3.56
C ASP A 37 -15.46 -3.40 -3.51
N ALA A 38 -14.55 -2.72 -2.81
CA ALA A 38 -13.19 -3.20 -2.71
C ALA A 38 -13.13 -4.53 -1.96
N GLU A 39 -13.89 -4.65 -0.87
CA GLU A 39 -13.87 -5.89 -0.10
C GLU A 39 -14.40 -7.05 -0.93
N ALA A 40 -15.45 -6.81 -1.70
CA ALA A 40 -15.98 -7.85 -2.57
C ALA A 40 -14.94 -8.26 -3.63
N GLY A 41 -14.24 -7.28 -4.19
CA GLY A 41 -13.23 -7.58 -5.19
C GLY A 41 -12.06 -8.35 -4.62
N PHE A 42 -11.64 -8.01 -3.39
CA PHE A 42 -10.50 -8.66 -2.79
C PHE A 42 -10.82 -10.09 -2.36
N GLU A 43 -12.08 -10.42 -2.17
CA GLU A 43 -12.42 -11.80 -1.90
C GLU A 43 -12.17 -12.66 -3.13
N ARG A 44 -12.28 -12.08 -4.31
CA ARG A 44 -12.04 -12.83 -5.54
C ARG A 44 -10.56 -12.85 -5.91
N SER A 45 -9.85 -11.76 -5.66
CA SER A 45 -8.48 -11.66 -6.09
C SER A 45 -7.76 -10.59 -5.29
N MET A 46 -6.69 -10.94 -4.61
CA MET A 46 -5.90 -9.98 -3.84
C MET A 46 -4.89 -9.30 -4.74
N PRO A 47 -4.69 -8.00 -4.56
CA PRO A 47 -3.69 -7.29 -5.36
C PRO A 47 -2.29 -7.52 -4.82
N ASP A 48 -1.30 -7.04 -5.55
CA ASP A 48 0.09 -7.08 -5.09
C ASP A 48 0.42 -5.85 -4.25
N LEU A 49 -0.35 -4.78 -4.37
CA LEU A 49 -0.20 -3.56 -3.59
C LEU A 49 -1.53 -2.81 -3.64
N ALA A 50 -1.89 -2.16 -2.57
CA ALA A 50 -3.16 -1.43 -2.52
C ALA A 50 -2.92 0.03 -2.15
N ILE A 51 -3.61 0.95 -2.84
CA ILE A 51 -3.59 2.36 -2.56
C ILE A 51 -4.99 2.73 -2.08
N LEU A 52 -5.08 3.25 -0.87
CA LEU A 52 -6.36 3.51 -0.23
C LEU A 52 -6.47 4.96 0.20
N ASP A 53 -7.62 5.58 -0.08
CA ASP A 53 -7.95 6.83 0.61
C ASP A 53 -8.59 6.46 1.93
N ILE A 54 -8.58 7.36 2.89
CA ILE A 54 -9.15 7.09 4.21
C ILE A 54 -10.64 7.36 4.21
N ILE A 55 -11.06 8.50 3.65
CA ILE A 55 -12.47 8.83 3.61
C ILE A 55 -13.03 8.27 2.31
N LEU A 56 -13.97 7.35 2.44
CA LEU A 56 -14.56 6.69 1.26
C LEU A 56 -16.06 6.92 1.30
N GLY A 57 -16.53 7.86 0.49
CA GLY A 57 -17.93 8.23 0.48
C GLY A 57 -18.29 8.86 1.81
N ASN A 58 -19.28 8.30 2.50
CA ASN A 58 -19.67 8.81 3.80
C ASN A 58 -18.99 8.03 4.94
N GLU A 59 -18.07 7.14 4.64
CA GLU A 59 -17.35 6.41 5.68
C GLU A 59 -16.08 7.18 6.01
N VAL A 60 -16.07 7.83 7.14
CA VAL A 60 -14.98 8.72 7.51
C VAL A 60 -13.66 7.99 7.68
N ASP A 61 -13.72 6.76 8.18
CA ASP A 61 -12.53 5.95 8.38
C ASP A 61 -12.54 4.69 7.51
N GLY A 62 -13.22 4.76 6.36
CA GLY A 62 -13.36 3.58 5.51
C GLY A 62 -12.05 2.96 5.09
N GLY A 63 -11.06 3.80 4.80
CA GLY A 63 -9.75 3.29 4.39
C GLY A 63 -9.04 2.56 5.52
N PHE A 64 -9.19 3.04 6.76
CA PHE A 64 -8.58 2.35 7.90
C PHE A 64 -9.25 0.97 8.10
N GLN A 65 -10.58 0.90 7.97
CA GLN A 65 -11.28 -0.36 8.11
C GLN A 65 -10.86 -1.32 7.02
N LEU A 66 -10.70 -0.83 5.80
CA LEU A 66 -10.29 -1.67 4.69
C LEU A 66 -8.86 -2.18 4.89
N CYS A 67 -7.99 -1.33 5.41
CA CYS A 67 -6.61 -1.72 5.67
C CYS A 67 -6.57 -2.90 6.67
N ARG A 68 -7.36 -2.83 7.73
CA ARG A 68 -7.42 -3.91 8.70
C ARG A 68 -7.88 -5.20 8.03
N SER A 69 -8.91 -5.10 7.21
CA SER A 69 -9.47 -6.27 6.54
C SER A 69 -8.44 -6.90 5.60
N LEU A 70 -7.76 -6.07 4.83
CA LEU A 70 -6.77 -6.57 3.88
C LEU A 70 -5.60 -7.24 4.60
N LEU A 71 -5.10 -6.61 5.66
CA LEU A 71 -3.94 -7.16 6.35
C LEU A 71 -4.28 -8.40 7.16
N SER A 72 -5.54 -8.59 7.52
CA SER A 72 -5.93 -9.83 8.18
C SER A 72 -5.87 -11.00 7.21
N ARG A 73 -6.04 -10.74 5.92
CA ARG A 73 -5.97 -11.78 4.91
C ARG A 73 -4.57 -11.93 4.33
N SER A 74 -3.84 -10.83 4.24
CA SER A 74 -2.51 -10.84 3.63
C SER A 74 -1.60 -9.92 4.45
N PRO A 75 -1.01 -10.42 5.51
CA PRO A 75 -0.25 -9.56 6.44
C PRO A 75 0.95 -8.84 5.82
N SER A 76 1.46 -9.33 4.72
CA SER A 76 2.63 -8.70 4.10
C SER A 76 2.26 -7.82 2.91
N LEU A 77 0.98 -7.55 2.69
CA LEU A 77 0.56 -6.74 1.55
C LEU A 77 1.02 -5.30 1.74
N PRO A 78 1.75 -4.73 0.78
CA PRO A 78 2.08 -3.30 0.86
C PRO A 78 0.83 -2.46 0.69
N ILE A 79 0.60 -1.55 1.63
CA ILE A 79 -0.54 -0.64 1.57
C ILE A 79 -0.03 0.78 1.65
N ILE A 80 -0.49 1.63 0.74
CA ILE A 80 -0.19 3.05 0.74
C ILE A 80 -1.48 3.79 1.01
N PHE A 81 -1.50 4.63 2.04
CA PHE A 81 -2.61 5.56 2.18
C PHE A 81 -2.28 6.81 1.37
N LEU A 82 -3.22 7.24 0.54
CA LEU A 82 -3.06 8.44 -0.27
C LEU A 82 -4.29 9.29 0.03
N THR A 83 -4.12 10.38 0.75
CA THR A 83 -5.26 11.05 1.35
C THR A 83 -4.99 12.52 1.62
N GLU A 84 -6.07 13.27 1.81
CA GLU A 84 -5.97 14.66 2.23
C GLU A 84 -5.92 14.77 3.74
N ARG A 85 -6.16 13.70 4.47
CA ARG A 85 -6.07 13.72 5.94
C ARG A 85 -4.59 13.57 6.29
N ILE A 86 -3.97 14.70 6.61
CA ILE A 86 -2.53 14.71 6.77
C ILE A 86 -2.06 15.09 8.18
N ASN A 87 -2.96 15.09 9.16
CA ASN A 87 -2.51 15.38 10.51
C ASN A 87 -1.69 14.22 11.07
N GLU A 88 -0.88 14.54 12.06
CA GLU A 88 0.07 13.55 12.57
C GLU A 88 -0.61 12.36 13.19
N ILE A 89 -1.73 12.56 13.86
CA ILE A 89 -2.44 11.46 14.51
C ILE A 89 -2.90 10.45 13.48
N ASP A 90 -3.44 10.90 12.36
CA ASP A 90 -3.91 9.98 11.32
C ASP A 90 -2.74 9.26 10.69
N LYS A 91 -1.61 9.94 10.48
CA LYS A 91 -0.45 9.29 9.90
C LYS A 91 0.07 8.18 10.82
N ILE A 92 0.13 8.47 12.12
CA ILE A 92 0.57 7.47 13.08
C ILE A 92 -0.41 6.30 13.09
N SER A 93 -1.71 6.58 13.06
CA SER A 93 -2.71 5.52 13.08
C SER A 93 -2.56 4.61 11.87
N GLY A 94 -2.38 5.20 10.69
CA GLY A 94 -2.22 4.41 9.46
C GLY A 94 -0.99 3.53 9.50
N LEU A 95 0.13 4.08 9.95
CA LEU A 95 1.36 3.31 10.01
C LEU A 95 1.27 2.22 11.07
N ARG A 96 0.59 2.48 12.18
CA ARG A 96 0.42 1.46 13.21
C ARG A 96 -0.47 0.31 12.76
N LEU A 97 -1.41 0.59 11.86
CA LEU A 97 -2.23 -0.47 11.31
C LEU A 97 -1.41 -1.41 10.43
N GLY A 98 -0.27 -0.95 9.95
CA GLY A 98 0.59 -1.76 9.12
C GLY A 98 0.79 -1.23 7.71
N ALA A 99 0.34 0.00 7.44
CA ALA A 99 0.58 0.58 6.12
C ALA A 99 2.06 0.79 5.92
N TRP A 100 2.50 0.65 4.68
CA TRP A 100 3.90 0.81 4.35
C TRP A 100 4.24 2.27 4.05
N ASP A 101 3.23 3.06 3.69
CA ASP A 101 3.45 4.47 3.39
C ASP A 101 2.17 5.26 3.61
N TYR A 102 2.31 6.57 3.83
CA TYR A 102 1.19 7.45 4.05
C TYR A 102 1.51 8.74 3.32
N LEU A 103 0.85 8.97 2.20
CA LEU A 103 1.21 10.05 1.29
C LEU A 103 0.10 11.09 1.20
N PRO A 104 0.44 12.36 1.21
CA PRO A 104 -0.58 13.41 1.15
C PRO A 104 -1.00 13.72 -0.28
N LYS A 105 -2.22 14.18 -0.44
CA LYS A 105 -2.68 14.72 -1.70
C LYS A 105 -2.48 16.23 -1.65
N PRO A 106 -2.19 16.87 -2.76
CA PRO A 106 -1.98 16.31 -4.08
C PRO A 106 -0.59 15.67 -4.20
N ILE A 107 -0.47 14.70 -5.06
CA ILE A 107 0.79 14.00 -5.21
C ILE A 107 1.18 13.95 -6.68
N SER A 108 2.46 14.03 -6.95
CA SER A 108 2.97 13.85 -8.30
C SER A 108 2.74 12.40 -8.71
N LEU A 109 2.22 12.19 -9.91
CA LEU A 109 1.98 10.83 -10.40
C LEU A 109 3.29 10.09 -10.60
N ASP A 110 4.36 10.80 -10.97
CA ASP A 110 5.66 10.15 -11.11
C ASP A 110 6.17 9.71 -9.74
N TYR A 111 5.98 10.52 -8.71
CA TYR A 111 6.43 10.13 -7.37
C TYR A 111 5.63 8.94 -6.87
N LEU A 112 4.32 8.92 -7.12
CA LEU A 112 3.49 7.80 -6.71
C LEU A 112 3.96 6.53 -7.38
N SER A 113 4.24 6.59 -8.68
CA SER A 113 4.72 5.43 -9.42
C SER A 113 6.05 4.92 -8.88
N GLU A 114 6.93 5.84 -8.49
CA GLU A 114 8.22 5.44 -7.90
C GLU A 114 8.02 4.77 -6.55
N ARG A 115 7.10 5.26 -5.75
CA ARG A 115 6.82 4.63 -4.45
C ARG A 115 6.27 3.22 -4.64
N ILE A 116 5.37 3.05 -5.61
CA ILE A 116 4.80 1.74 -5.90
C ILE A 116 5.93 0.78 -6.29
N SER A 117 6.76 1.20 -7.22
CA SER A 117 7.84 0.35 -7.70
C SER A 117 8.80 -0.01 -6.58
N SER A 118 9.14 0.97 -5.74
CA SER A 118 10.06 0.77 -4.65
C SER A 118 9.52 -0.22 -3.63
N LEU A 119 8.25 -0.06 -3.26
CA LEU A 119 7.64 -0.93 -2.25
C LEU A 119 7.46 -2.35 -2.76
N LEU A 120 7.13 -2.51 -4.05
CA LEU A 120 7.02 -3.84 -4.61
C LEU A 120 8.38 -4.53 -4.62
N ARG A 121 9.44 -3.77 -4.92
CA ARG A 121 10.79 -4.34 -4.94
C ARG A 121 11.21 -4.76 -3.53
N ILE A 122 10.91 -3.94 -2.54
CA ILE A 122 11.23 -4.27 -1.16
C ILE A 122 10.49 -5.53 -0.74
N ASN A 123 9.22 -5.64 -1.10
CA ASN A 123 8.43 -6.79 -0.70
C ASN A 123 8.96 -8.06 -1.34
N GLU A 124 9.36 -8.00 -2.61
CA GLU A 124 9.92 -9.16 -3.27
C GLU A 124 11.25 -9.57 -2.62
N THR A 125 12.08 -8.61 -2.28
CA THR A 125 13.35 -8.90 -1.66
C THR A 125 13.14 -9.55 -0.29
N ARG A 126 12.19 -9.04 0.48
CA ARG A 126 11.91 -9.64 1.78
C ARG A 126 11.43 -11.08 1.65
N LEU A 127 10.53 -11.35 0.72
CA LEU A 127 10.04 -12.69 0.55
C LEU A 127 11.14 -13.62 0.07
N ASN A 128 11.97 -13.18 -0.85
CA ASN A 128 13.07 -14.00 -1.33
C ASN A 128 14.09 -14.23 -0.22
N GLY A 129 14.37 -13.19 0.57
CA GLY A 129 15.30 -13.35 1.66
C GLY A 129 14.83 -14.34 2.69
N ILE A 130 13.55 -14.32 3.00
CA ILE A 130 13.00 -15.26 3.95
C ILE A 130 13.13 -16.67 3.41
N SER A 131 12.88 -16.86 2.14
CA SER A 131 12.90 -18.20 1.61
C SER A 131 14.30 -18.75 1.44
N THR A 132 15.32 -17.90 1.34
CA THR A 132 16.64 -18.41 1.06
C THR A 132 17.59 -18.36 2.22
N ASN A 133 17.23 -17.73 3.30
CA ASN A 133 18.16 -17.56 4.36
C ASN A 133 17.88 -18.01 5.69
N GLU A 134 17.27 -19.11 5.82
CA GLU A 134 17.01 -19.57 7.12
C GLU A 134 18.28 -19.78 7.87
N GLU A 135 19.28 -20.25 7.23
CA GLU A 135 20.49 -20.57 7.93
C GLU A 135 21.28 -19.29 8.23
N ASN A 136 21.06 -18.22 7.54
CA ASN A 136 21.79 -17.02 7.80
C ASN A 136 21.06 -16.07 8.68
N SER A 137 19.87 -16.38 9.06
CA SER A 137 19.08 -15.41 9.77
C SER A 137 19.72 -14.97 11.06
N SER A 138 20.41 -15.82 11.70
CA SER A 138 20.97 -15.45 12.97
C SER A 138 22.04 -14.41 12.85
N LYS A 139 22.87 -14.47 11.86
CA LYS A 139 23.87 -13.48 11.77
C LYS A 139 23.34 -12.21 11.26
N ASN A 140 22.29 -12.24 10.58
CA ASN A 140 21.77 -11.00 10.10
C ASN A 140 20.88 -10.39 11.11
N GLY A 141 20.69 -11.04 12.18
CA GLY A 141 19.82 -10.50 13.15
C GLY A 141 20.23 -9.13 13.52
N ASP A 142 21.47 -8.90 13.54
CA ASP A 142 21.88 -7.63 13.99
C ASP A 142 21.58 -6.60 13.00
N LEU A 143 21.46 -6.96 11.84
CA LEU A 143 21.23 -5.99 10.91
C LEU A 143 20.05 -5.32 11.11
N LEU A 144 19.32 -5.81 11.86
CA LEU A 144 18.15 -5.24 12.10
C LEU A 144 18.27 -3.88 12.17
N LEU A 145 19.20 -3.48 12.54
CA LEU A 145 19.40 -2.18 12.64
C LEU A 145 19.08 -1.60 11.42
N ASP A 146 19.22 -2.25 10.50
CA ASP A 146 18.91 -1.73 9.27
C ASP A 146 17.56 -1.26 9.27
N GLN A 147 16.81 -1.84 9.97
CA GLN A 147 15.50 -1.47 9.97
C GLN A 147 15.47 -0.15 10.48
N ASP A 148 16.27 0.18 11.28
CA ASP A 148 16.24 1.48 11.80
C ASP A 148 16.47 2.41 10.66
N ALA A 149 17.27 2.04 9.80
CA ALA A 149 17.55 2.88 8.69
C ALA A 149 16.26 3.15 7.95
N LEU A 150 15.40 2.21 7.93
CA LEU A 150 14.19 2.41 7.24
C LEU A 150 13.35 3.43 7.97
N LEU A 151 13.35 3.37 9.25
CA LEU A 151 12.56 4.28 10.00
C LEU A 151 13.08 5.65 9.81
N VAL A 152 14.32 5.79 9.76
CA VAL A 152 14.90 7.06 9.60
C VAL A 152 14.53 7.71 8.33
N SER A 153 14.23 6.95 7.35
CA SER A 153 13.90 7.53 6.07
C SER A 153 12.59 8.27 6.11
N TRP A 154 11.85 8.16 7.14
CA TRP A 154 10.64 8.93 7.25
C TRP A 154 10.93 10.37 7.65
#